data_3b26e33351754a0aecd581cc6b367539
#
_entry.id   3b26e33351754a0aecd581cc6b367539
#
_cell.length_a   1.000
_cell.length_b   1.000
_cell.length_c   1.000
_cell.angle_alpha   90.00
_cell.angle_beta   90.00
_cell.angle_gamma   90.00
#
_symmetry.space_group_name_H-M   'P 1'
#
loop_
_entity.id
_entity.type
_entity.pdbx_description
1 polymer ?
#
loop_
_entity_poly.entity_id
_entity_poly.type
_entity_poly.pdbx_seq_one_letter_code
_entity_poly.pdbx_strand_id
1 'polypeptide(L)'
;MPLTPSSPLPPHIREFFERTEGMISLEEAGALFALAKDVSRGCIVEVGSYRGQSTAMLGYGSLEGGRVPVFAIEPHEEFTGVLGGKFGPPDRCAFFKAMIDSGAYQIVRLVNLSSEYVTPRWDKPVGLLWLDGDHTYQGVKRDFDCWCPHLLPDGIVAFHDSIDPALGPCRLIKEILAGGPWEILARVGAMTVIGRKKV
;
A
#
# COMPACT_ATOMS: atom_id res chain seq x y z
N MET A 1 10.54 -12.50 10.82
CA MET A 1 10.57 -13.70 9.97
C MET A 1 10.86 -13.27 8.56
N PRO A 2 11.64 -13.98 7.75
CA PRO A 2 11.70 -13.68 6.33
C PRO A 2 10.27 -13.88 5.77
N LEU A 3 9.77 -12.89 5.02
CA LEU A 3 8.52 -13.04 4.29
C LEU A 3 8.70 -14.22 3.34
N THR A 4 8.00 -15.32 3.61
CA THR A 4 7.95 -16.46 2.70
C THR A 4 7.34 -16.00 1.37
N PRO A 5 7.84 -16.48 0.22
CA PRO A 5 7.21 -16.19 -1.06
C PRO A 5 5.70 -16.49 -0.94
N SER A 6 4.90 -15.58 -1.45
CA SER A 6 3.45 -15.50 -1.28
C SER A 6 2.77 -16.87 -1.31
N SER A 7 2.09 -17.19 -0.22
CA SER A 7 1.11 -18.29 -0.27
C SER A 7 0.09 -17.97 -1.38
N PRO A 8 -0.32 -18.95 -2.18
CA PRO A 8 -1.29 -18.69 -3.24
C PRO A 8 -2.55 -18.08 -2.63
N LEU A 9 -3.08 -17.04 -3.30
CA LEU A 9 -4.35 -16.43 -2.89
C LEU A 9 -5.47 -17.48 -2.83
N PRO A 10 -6.36 -17.41 -1.84
CA PRO A 10 -7.59 -18.21 -1.83
C PRO A 10 -8.34 -18.06 -3.18
N PRO A 11 -9.00 -19.12 -3.69
CA PRO A 11 -9.59 -19.12 -5.02
C PRO A 11 -10.56 -17.95 -5.27
N HIS A 12 -11.42 -17.60 -4.31
CA HIS A 12 -12.37 -16.50 -4.45
C HIS A 12 -11.70 -15.11 -4.48
N ILE A 13 -10.57 -14.93 -3.77
CA ILE A 13 -9.79 -13.69 -3.79
C ILE A 13 -9.04 -13.58 -5.11
N ARG A 14 -8.50 -14.68 -5.61
CA ARG A 14 -7.86 -14.71 -6.91
C ARG A 14 -8.85 -14.39 -8.04
N GLU A 15 -10.04 -14.98 -8.02
CA GLU A 15 -11.10 -14.67 -8.99
C GLU A 15 -11.49 -13.18 -8.94
N PHE A 16 -11.61 -12.59 -7.75
CA PHE A 16 -11.84 -11.15 -7.60
C PHE A 16 -10.69 -10.34 -8.22
N PHE A 17 -9.45 -10.69 -7.91
CA PHE A 17 -8.26 -10.02 -8.44
C PHE A 17 -8.24 -10.02 -9.97
N GLU A 18 -8.45 -11.19 -10.60
CA GLU A 18 -8.38 -11.38 -12.06
C GLU A 18 -9.46 -10.58 -12.84
N ARG A 19 -10.60 -10.28 -12.20
CA ARG A 19 -11.68 -9.49 -12.81
C ARG A 19 -11.66 -7.99 -12.45
N THR A 20 -10.79 -7.59 -11.52
CA THR A 20 -10.71 -6.20 -11.06
C THR A 20 -9.54 -5.51 -11.72
N GLU A 21 -9.80 -4.37 -12.36
CA GLU A 21 -8.77 -3.57 -12.99
C GLU A 21 -7.85 -2.93 -11.94
N GLY A 22 -6.54 -3.06 -12.14
CA GLY A 22 -5.49 -2.50 -11.29
C GLY A 22 -4.13 -2.65 -11.93
N MET A 23 -3.07 -2.27 -11.20
CA MET A 23 -1.71 -2.16 -11.73
C MET A 23 -0.69 -3.05 -11.00
N ILE A 24 -1.13 -3.88 -10.06
CA ILE A 24 -0.25 -4.83 -9.37
C ILE A 24 -0.33 -6.22 -10.02
N SER A 25 0.75 -6.98 -9.93
CA SER A 25 0.80 -8.37 -10.37
C SER A 25 0.10 -9.31 -9.36
N LEU A 26 -0.23 -10.54 -9.80
CA LEU A 26 -0.80 -11.55 -8.91
C LEU A 26 0.14 -11.93 -7.76
N GLU A 27 1.45 -11.88 -8.00
CA GLU A 27 2.47 -12.16 -6.98
C GLU A 27 2.48 -11.07 -5.90
N GLU A 28 2.40 -9.80 -6.31
CA GLU A 28 2.30 -8.64 -5.40
C GLU A 28 0.98 -8.66 -4.64
N ALA A 29 -0.12 -9.02 -5.29
CA ALA A 29 -1.43 -9.20 -4.65
C ALA A 29 -1.37 -10.22 -3.52
N GLY A 30 -0.71 -11.37 -3.76
CA GLY A 30 -0.48 -12.38 -2.73
C GLY A 30 0.39 -11.89 -1.58
N ALA A 31 1.41 -11.10 -1.88
CA ALA A 31 2.27 -10.50 -0.87
C ALA A 31 1.52 -9.45 -0.02
N LEU A 32 0.76 -8.55 -0.64
CA LEU A 32 -0.06 -7.55 0.08
C LEU A 32 -1.09 -8.22 0.98
N PHE A 33 -1.77 -9.27 0.49
CA PHE A 33 -2.68 -10.06 1.30
C PHE A 33 -1.99 -10.67 2.52
N ALA A 34 -0.82 -11.29 2.36
CA ALA A 34 -0.07 -11.90 3.44
C ALA A 34 0.43 -10.86 4.46
N LEU A 35 1.01 -9.74 3.98
CA LEU A 35 1.44 -8.64 4.83
C LEU A 35 0.29 -8.08 5.65
N ALA A 36 -0.86 -7.84 5.04
CA ALA A 36 -2.03 -7.31 5.74
C ALA A 36 -2.59 -8.29 6.78
N LYS A 37 -2.54 -9.60 6.49
CA LYS A 37 -2.97 -10.66 7.40
C LYS A 37 -2.13 -10.71 8.68
N ASP A 38 -0.85 -10.40 8.58
CA ASP A 38 0.09 -10.43 9.71
C ASP A 38 -0.01 -9.18 10.60
N VAL A 39 -0.68 -8.11 10.15
CA VAL A 39 -0.87 -6.91 10.97
C VAL A 39 -1.89 -7.18 12.06
N SER A 40 -1.44 -7.17 13.32
CA SER A 40 -2.29 -7.42 14.50
C SER A 40 -2.51 -6.19 15.37
N ARG A 41 -1.83 -5.07 15.09
CA ARG A 41 -1.90 -3.81 15.87
C ARG A 41 -1.90 -2.59 14.97
N GLY A 42 -2.54 -1.53 15.42
CA GLY A 42 -2.64 -0.27 14.69
C GLY A 42 -3.59 -0.38 13.51
N CYS A 43 -3.20 0.17 12.37
CA CYS A 43 -3.96 0.13 11.13
C CYS A 43 -3.03 -0.14 9.94
N ILE A 44 -3.64 -0.39 8.79
CA ILE A 44 -2.99 -0.42 7.49
C ILE A 44 -3.32 0.90 6.79
N VAL A 45 -2.31 1.51 6.19
CA VAL A 45 -2.47 2.71 5.34
C VAL A 45 -1.96 2.39 3.95
N GLU A 46 -2.76 2.68 2.96
CA GLU A 46 -2.42 2.68 1.55
C GLU A 46 -2.45 4.11 1.04
N VAL A 47 -1.42 4.53 0.32
CA VAL A 47 -1.38 5.80 -0.41
C VAL A 47 -1.36 5.51 -1.91
N GLY A 48 -2.39 5.98 -2.61
CA GLY A 48 -2.65 5.63 -4.00
C GLY A 48 -3.43 4.33 -4.12
N SER A 49 -4.75 4.42 -4.18
CA SER A 49 -5.63 3.23 -4.25
C SER A 49 -6.26 3.03 -5.62
N TYR A 50 -6.17 4.03 -6.50
CA TYR A 50 -6.74 3.98 -7.85
C TYR A 50 -8.18 3.41 -7.86
N ARG A 51 -8.38 2.24 -8.45
CA ARG A 51 -9.67 1.53 -8.55
C ARG A 51 -9.88 0.46 -7.48
N GLY A 52 -8.97 0.36 -6.49
CA GLY A 52 -9.16 -0.46 -5.29
C GLY A 52 -8.74 -1.92 -5.41
N GLN A 53 -7.98 -2.33 -6.44
CA GLN A 53 -7.51 -3.72 -6.55
C GLN A 53 -6.55 -4.07 -5.41
N SER A 54 -5.51 -3.30 -5.17
CA SER A 54 -4.56 -3.44 -4.05
C SER A 54 -5.25 -3.28 -2.70
N THR A 55 -6.15 -2.28 -2.60
CA THR A 55 -6.95 -2.03 -1.39
C THR A 55 -7.77 -3.26 -0.98
N ALA A 56 -8.37 -3.96 -1.96
CA ALA A 56 -9.13 -5.17 -1.69
C ALA A 56 -8.23 -6.29 -1.16
N MET A 57 -6.99 -6.44 -1.68
CA MET A 57 -6.03 -7.43 -1.17
C MET A 57 -5.64 -7.14 0.28
N LEU A 58 -5.38 -5.88 0.61
CA LEU A 58 -5.14 -5.44 1.98
C LEU A 58 -6.37 -5.68 2.88
N GLY A 59 -7.57 -5.39 2.37
CA GLY A 59 -8.83 -5.64 3.06
C GLY A 59 -9.07 -7.12 3.37
N TYR A 60 -8.90 -7.99 2.39
CA TYR A 60 -9.02 -9.44 2.58
C TYR A 60 -8.00 -9.98 3.58
N GLY A 61 -6.74 -9.56 3.46
CA GLY A 61 -5.70 -9.97 4.40
C GLY A 61 -6.04 -9.55 5.83
N SER A 62 -6.44 -8.31 6.04
CA SER A 62 -6.85 -7.83 7.36
C SER A 62 -8.07 -8.57 7.91
N LEU A 63 -9.09 -8.87 7.09
CA LEU A 63 -10.28 -9.62 7.49
C LEU A 63 -9.93 -11.05 7.93
N GLU A 64 -8.97 -11.70 7.28
CA GLU A 64 -8.50 -13.04 7.63
C GLU A 64 -7.48 -13.07 8.78
N GLY A 65 -6.89 -11.93 9.11
CA GLY A 65 -5.87 -11.79 10.16
C GLY A 65 -6.35 -11.00 11.38
N GLY A 66 -5.61 -9.96 11.71
CA GLY A 66 -5.82 -9.14 12.91
C GLY A 66 -7.07 -8.25 12.89
N ARG A 67 -7.79 -8.18 11.78
CA ARG A 67 -8.98 -7.34 11.57
C ARG A 67 -8.75 -5.86 11.90
N VAL A 68 -7.54 -5.37 11.61
CA VAL A 68 -7.21 -3.95 11.78
C VAL A 68 -7.81 -3.11 10.66
N PRO A 69 -8.22 -1.86 10.89
CA PRO A 69 -8.77 -1.01 9.84
C PRO A 69 -7.75 -0.73 8.74
N VAL A 70 -8.21 -0.68 7.49
CA VAL A 70 -7.44 -0.27 6.31
C VAL A 70 -7.92 1.12 5.88
N PHE A 71 -7.00 2.05 5.73
CA PHE A 71 -7.29 3.40 5.25
C PHE A 71 -6.64 3.60 3.87
N ALA A 72 -7.47 3.82 2.86
CA ALA A 72 -7.05 4.15 1.51
C ALA A 72 -7.02 5.67 1.36
N ILE A 73 -5.83 6.24 1.22
CA ILE A 73 -5.58 7.68 1.07
C ILE A 73 -5.48 7.97 -0.42
N GLU A 74 -6.53 8.55 -0.98
CA GLU A 74 -6.65 8.73 -2.43
C GLU A 74 -7.56 9.92 -2.76
N PRO A 75 -7.03 11.04 -3.26
CA PRO A 75 -7.83 12.19 -3.62
C PRO A 75 -8.82 11.94 -4.76
N HIS A 76 -8.49 11.05 -5.70
CA HIS A 76 -9.20 10.87 -6.97
C HIS A 76 -9.37 12.20 -7.73
N GLU A 77 -8.36 13.05 -7.65
CA GLU A 77 -8.26 14.27 -8.46
C GLU A 77 -7.62 13.96 -9.81
N GLU A 78 -7.81 14.86 -10.78
CA GLU A 78 -7.16 14.71 -12.09
C GLU A 78 -5.64 14.74 -11.93
N PHE A 79 -5.00 13.65 -12.32
CA PHE A 79 -3.55 13.46 -12.20
C PHE A 79 -3.02 12.68 -13.40
N THR A 80 -1.85 13.05 -13.89
CA THR A 80 -1.11 12.27 -14.88
C THR A 80 0.18 11.78 -14.26
N GLY A 81 0.27 10.46 -14.06
CA GLY A 81 1.45 9.82 -13.50
C GLY A 81 2.66 9.88 -14.44
N VAL A 82 3.86 9.70 -13.91
CA VAL A 82 5.13 9.73 -14.66
C VAL A 82 5.22 8.68 -15.77
N LEU A 83 4.46 7.60 -15.65
CA LEU A 83 4.34 6.55 -16.66
C LEU A 83 3.22 6.81 -17.69
N GLY A 84 2.60 8.01 -17.65
CA GLY A 84 1.56 8.43 -18.58
C GLY A 84 0.15 7.96 -18.26
N GLY A 85 -0.07 7.23 -17.16
CA GLY A 85 -1.40 6.87 -16.68
C GLY A 85 -2.20 8.12 -16.29
N LYS A 86 -3.49 8.13 -16.65
CA LYS A 86 -4.42 9.22 -16.28
C LYS A 86 -5.36 8.71 -15.20
N PHE A 87 -5.47 9.47 -14.13
CA PHE A 87 -6.27 9.17 -12.95
C PHE A 87 -7.27 10.31 -12.71
N GLY A 88 -8.36 10.03 -12.02
CA GLY A 88 -9.32 11.08 -11.73
C GLY A 88 -10.65 10.61 -11.10
N PRO A 89 -11.63 11.50 -11.03
CA PRO A 89 -12.90 11.24 -10.33
C PRO A 89 -13.66 9.98 -10.78
N PRO A 90 -13.61 9.51 -12.05
CA PRO A 90 -14.25 8.26 -12.44
C PRO A 90 -13.71 7.03 -11.72
N ASP A 91 -12.43 7.04 -11.31
CA ASP A 91 -11.77 5.93 -10.62
C ASP A 91 -12.37 5.69 -9.23
N ARG A 92 -12.89 6.75 -8.58
CA ARG A 92 -13.61 6.64 -7.31
C ARG A 92 -14.85 5.76 -7.41
N CYS A 93 -15.58 5.82 -8.50
CA CYS A 93 -16.75 4.94 -8.71
C CYS A 93 -16.31 3.49 -8.82
N ALA A 94 -15.23 3.23 -9.56
CA ALA A 94 -14.66 1.89 -9.67
C ALA A 94 -14.15 1.38 -8.31
N PHE A 95 -13.49 2.24 -7.53
CA PHE A 95 -13.05 1.94 -6.17
C PHE A 95 -14.22 1.47 -5.28
N PHE A 96 -15.30 2.24 -5.21
CA PHE A 96 -16.46 1.84 -4.40
C PHE A 96 -17.07 0.54 -4.88
N LYS A 97 -17.16 0.33 -6.19
CA LYS A 97 -17.62 -0.94 -6.75
C LYS A 97 -16.72 -2.10 -6.29
N ALA A 98 -15.41 -1.95 -6.38
CA ALA A 98 -14.45 -2.95 -5.93
C ALA A 98 -14.60 -3.26 -4.43
N MET A 99 -14.80 -2.24 -3.60
CA MET A 99 -15.01 -2.42 -2.16
C MET A 99 -16.31 -3.20 -1.85
N ILE A 100 -17.38 -2.96 -2.60
CA ILE A 100 -18.65 -3.68 -2.44
C ILE A 100 -18.50 -5.13 -2.94
N ASP A 101 -17.98 -5.32 -4.13
CA ASP A 101 -17.84 -6.64 -4.77
C ASP A 101 -16.92 -7.58 -3.98
N SER A 102 -15.88 -7.03 -3.34
CA SER A 102 -14.96 -7.78 -2.47
C SER A 102 -15.48 -7.99 -1.05
N GLY A 103 -16.47 -7.22 -0.61
CA GLY A 103 -16.86 -7.14 0.80
C GLY A 103 -15.88 -6.39 1.70
N ALA A 104 -14.79 -5.82 1.13
CA ALA A 104 -13.77 -5.10 1.89
C ALA A 104 -14.28 -3.78 2.51
N TYR A 105 -15.44 -3.26 2.07
CA TYR A 105 -16.10 -2.12 2.70
C TYR A 105 -16.32 -2.29 4.21
N GLN A 106 -16.31 -3.52 4.72
CA GLN A 106 -16.45 -3.81 6.14
C GLN A 106 -15.29 -3.26 6.96
N ILE A 107 -14.08 -3.22 6.38
CA ILE A 107 -12.85 -2.86 7.09
C ILE A 107 -12.09 -1.70 6.45
N VAL A 108 -12.32 -1.43 5.16
CA VAL A 108 -11.69 -0.34 4.41
C VAL A 108 -12.42 0.98 4.63
N ARG A 109 -11.66 2.05 4.72
CA ARG A 109 -12.15 3.44 4.78
C ARG A 109 -11.41 4.25 3.73
N LEU A 110 -12.12 4.76 2.73
CA LEU A 110 -11.57 5.74 1.79
C LEU A 110 -11.43 7.09 2.50
N VAL A 111 -10.24 7.65 2.47
CA VAL A 111 -9.94 9.02 2.87
C VAL A 111 -9.60 9.80 1.60
N ASN A 112 -10.56 10.54 1.10
CA ASN A 112 -10.50 11.20 -0.20
C ASN A 112 -9.75 12.54 -0.11
N LEU A 113 -8.51 12.48 0.38
CA LEU A 113 -7.57 13.58 0.58
C LEU A 113 -6.15 13.09 0.33
N SER A 114 -5.21 14.01 0.12
CA SER A 114 -3.78 13.66 0.05
C SER A 114 -3.15 13.47 1.44
N SER A 115 -1.99 12.82 1.49
CA SER A 115 -1.22 12.57 2.73
C SER A 115 -0.99 13.85 3.53
N GLU A 116 -0.65 14.95 2.88
CA GLU A 116 -0.34 16.25 3.51
C GLU A 116 -1.53 16.84 4.28
N TYR A 117 -2.75 16.59 3.81
CA TYR A 117 -3.97 17.06 4.51
C TYR A 117 -4.40 16.13 5.64
N VAL A 118 -4.09 14.84 5.54
CA VAL A 118 -4.53 13.83 6.49
C VAL A 118 -3.60 13.73 7.69
N THR A 119 -2.29 13.66 7.46
CA THR A 119 -1.31 13.31 8.50
C THR A 119 -1.18 14.32 9.65
N PRO A 120 -1.38 15.64 9.47
CA PRO A 120 -1.31 16.57 10.60
C PRO A 120 -2.33 16.33 11.72
N ARG A 121 -3.40 15.56 11.41
CA ARG A 121 -4.46 15.21 12.37
C ARG A 121 -4.61 13.70 12.55
N TRP A 122 -3.62 12.93 12.10
CA TRP A 122 -3.65 11.49 12.23
C TRP A 122 -3.21 11.04 13.61
N ASP A 123 -4.02 10.22 14.27
CA ASP A 123 -3.81 9.78 15.66
C ASP A 123 -3.63 8.26 15.82
N LYS A 124 -3.67 7.52 14.71
CA LYS A 124 -3.62 6.05 14.75
C LYS A 124 -2.22 5.54 14.44
N PRO A 125 -1.68 4.58 15.22
CA PRO A 125 -0.43 3.93 14.86
C PRO A 125 -0.60 3.09 13.60
N VAL A 126 0.41 3.10 12.72
CA VAL A 126 0.42 2.39 11.44
C VAL A 126 1.29 1.13 11.56
N GLY A 127 0.71 -0.03 11.32
CA GLY A 127 1.43 -1.32 11.30
C GLY A 127 1.99 -1.67 9.93
N LEU A 128 1.26 -1.33 8.86
CA LEU A 128 1.68 -1.50 7.48
C LEU A 128 1.36 -0.22 6.70
N LEU A 129 2.37 0.31 6.02
CA LEU A 129 2.25 1.41 5.07
C LEU A 129 2.54 0.88 3.66
N TRP A 130 1.57 1.00 2.74
CA TRP A 130 1.72 0.69 1.32
C TRP A 130 1.76 2.01 0.52
N LEU A 131 2.87 2.28 -0.17
CA LEU A 131 3.10 3.49 -0.96
C LEU A 131 3.07 3.15 -2.46
N ASP A 132 2.01 3.56 -3.12
CA ASP A 132 1.70 3.31 -4.54
C ASP A 132 1.06 4.54 -5.21
N GLY A 133 1.38 5.74 -4.74
CA GLY A 133 0.82 6.99 -5.24
C GLY A 133 1.63 7.63 -6.35
N ASP A 134 2.24 8.78 -6.09
CA ASP A 134 3.08 9.50 -7.04
C ASP A 134 4.48 8.88 -7.10
N HIS A 135 4.85 8.30 -8.25
CA HIS A 135 6.15 7.66 -8.48
C HIS A 135 7.29 8.65 -8.80
N THR A 136 7.07 9.97 -8.73
CA THR A 136 8.17 10.92 -8.69
C THR A 136 8.93 10.79 -7.38
N TYR A 137 10.22 11.16 -7.37
CA TYR A 137 10.99 11.17 -6.12
C TYR A 137 10.39 12.10 -5.07
N GLN A 138 9.94 13.29 -5.48
CA GLN A 138 9.32 14.27 -4.58
C GLN A 138 8.00 13.75 -4.00
N GLY A 139 7.17 13.12 -4.82
CA GLY A 139 5.87 12.59 -4.40
C GLY A 139 6.01 11.47 -3.39
N VAL A 140 6.76 10.41 -3.72
CA VAL A 140 6.94 9.28 -2.79
C VAL A 140 7.70 9.67 -1.52
N LYS A 141 8.65 10.62 -1.62
CA LYS A 141 9.35 11.12 -0.44
C LYS A 141 8.41 11.88 0.49
N ARG A 142 7.56 12.75 -0.08
CA ARG A 142 6.54 13.49 0.68
C ARG A 142 5.61 12.52 1.41
N ASP A 143 5.10 11.50 0.72
CA ASP A 143 4.19 10.53 1.33
C ASP A 143 4.91 9.73 2.43
N PHE A 144 6.14 9.28 2.19
CA PHE A 144 6.93 8.61 3.23
C PHE A 144 7.17 9.51 4.46
N ASP A 145 7.60 10.77 4.24
CA ASP A 145 7.86 11.72 5.33
C ASP A 145 6.59 12.04 6.14
N CYS A 146 5.43 12.09 5.48
CA CYS A 146 4.14 12.27 6.12
C CYS A 146 3.77 11.09 7.03
N TRP A 147 3.95 9.86 6.56
CA TRP A 147 3.44 8.67 7.24
C TRP A 147 4.44 7.99 8.18
N CYS A 148 5.76 8.12 7.92
CA CYS A 148 6.80 7.47 8.72
C CYS A 148 6.74 7.81 10.23
N PRO A 149 6.39 9.04 10.66
CA PRO A 149 6.22 9.37 12.08
C PRO A 149 5.12 8.58 12.80
N HIS A 150 4.12 8.08 12.06
CA HIS A 150 2.99 7.33 12.59
C HIS A 150 3.24 5.82 12.62
N LEU A 151 4.36 5.36 12.03
CA LEU A 151 4.67 3.94 11.93
C LEU A 151 5.05 3.36 13.29
N LEU A 152 4.46 2.22 13.62
CA LEU A 152 4.86 1.44 14.81
C LEU A 152 6.36 1.11 14.77
N PRO A 153 7.02 0.89 15.92
CA PRO A 153 8.43 0.50 15.95
C PRO A 153 8.75 -0.76 15.13
N ASP A 154 7.83 -1.70 15.09
CA ASP A 154 7.87 -2.93 14.30
C ASP A 154 7.03 -2.87 13.02
N GLY A 155 6.51 -1.69 12.68
CA GLY A 155 5.76 -1.46 11.45
C GLY A 155 6.66 -1.55 10.23
N ILE A 156 6.06 -1.90 9.10
CA ILE A 156 6.74 -2.11 7.82
C ILE A 156 6.22 -1.15 6.76
N VAL A 157 7.08 -0.86 5.79
CA VAL A 157 6.73 -0.06 4.61
C VAL A 157 6.96 -0.89 3.35
N ALA A 158 5.97 -0.95 2.50
CA ALA A 158 6.05 -1.54 1.18
C ALA A 158 5.92 -0.42 0.13
N PHE A 159 6.77 -0.47 -0.90
CA PHE A 159 6.80 0.50 -2.00
C PHE A 159 6.55 -0.23 -3.31
N HIS A 160 5.61 0.28 -4.11
CA HIS A 160 5.43 -0.17 -5.49
C HIS A 160 6.46 0.47 -6.43
N ASP A 161 6.59 -0.07 -7.64
CA ASP A 161 7.50 0.40 -8.71
C ASP A 161 8.91 0.76 -8.22
N SER A 162 9.40 -0.02 -7.25
CA SER A 162 10.60 0.26 -6.47
C SER A 162 11.88 -0.36 -7.01
N ILE A 163 11.80 -1.15 -8.08
CA ILE A 163 12.94 -1.81 -8.73
C ILE A 163 13.50 -1.01 -9.90
N ASP A 164 12.70 -0.14 -10.54
CA ASP A 164 13.13 0.70 -11.65
C ASP A 164 13.94 1.88 -11.12
N PRO A 165 15.26 1.99 -11.50
CA PRO A 165 16.10 3.10 -11.05
C PRO A 165 15.69 4.47 -11.61
N ALA A 166 14.83 4.53 -12.64
CA ALA A 166 14.31 5.77 -13.18
C ALA A 166 13.18 6.36 -12.31
N LEU A 167 12.57 5.54 -11.43
CA LEU A 167 11.45 5.95 -10.60
C LEU A 167 11.88 6.37 -9.19
N GLY A 168 11.09 7.24 -8.59
CA GLY A 168 11.31 7.82 -7.27
C GLY A 168 11.44 6.80 -6.14
N PRO A 169 10.57 5.77 -6.05
CA PRO A 169 10.65 4.77 -4.99
C PRO A 169 12.02 4.06 -4.91
N CYS A 170 12.61 3.68 -6.03
CA CYS A 170 13.93 3.05 -6.06
C CYS A 170 15.02 3.95 -5.46
N ARG A 171 15.00 5.25 -5.80
CA ARG A 171 15.94 6.23 -5.27
C ARG A 171 15.74 6.45 -3.77
N LEU A 172 14.49 6.67 -3.35
CA LEU A 172 14.15 6.92 -1.95
C LEU A 172 14.57 5.76 -1.05
N ILE A 173 14.31 4.51 -1.44
CA ILE A 173 14.70 3.33 -0.67
C ILE A 173 16.22 3.29 -0.46
N LYS A 174 17.02 3.60 -1.48
CA LYS A 174 18.48 3.65 -1.34
C LYS A 174 18.93 4.67 -0.29
N GLU A 175 18.31 5.85 -0.28
CA GLU A 175 18.59 6.90 0.72
C GLU A 175 18.18 6.47 2.14
N ILE A 176 17.00 5.89 2.29
CA ILE A 176 16.49 5.38 3.59
C ILE A 176 17.44 4.31 4.16
N LEU A 177 17.87 3.37 3.32
CA LEU A 177 18.78 2.29 3.74
C LEU A 177 20.18 2.78 4.10
N ALA A 178 20.67 3.83 3.42
CA ALA A 178 21.98 4.41 3.70
C ALA A 178 22.00 5.27 4.98
N GLY A 179 20.89 5.92 5.31
CA GLY A 179 20.82 6.93 6.37
C GLY A 179 20.18 6.47 7.68
N GLY A 180 19.62 5.27 7.77
CA GLY A 180 18.80 4.92 8.92
C GLY A 180 18.85 3.45 9.35
N PRO A 181 18.06 3.13 10.39
CA PRO A 181 17.96 1.79 10.95
C PRO A 181 17.02 0.90 10.14
N TRP A 182 17.09 0.96 8.80
CA TRP A 182 16.20 0.23 7.91
C TRP A 182 16.92 -0.91 7.21
N GLU A 183 16.18 -1.97 6.93
CA GLU A 183 16.64 -3.13 6.14
C GLU A 183 15.55 -3.58 5.17
N ILE A 184 15.95 -4.23 4.09
CA ILE A 184 15.02 -4.88 3.17
C ILE A 184 14.57 -6.20 3.79
N LEU A 185 13.27 -6.36 3.92
CA LEU A 185 12.64 -7.59 4.40
C LEU A 185 12.27 -8.53 3.25
N ALA A 186 11.82 -7.97 2.12
CA ALA A 186 11.45 -8.72 0.92
C ALA A 186 11.48 -7.88 -0.34
N ARG A 187 11.53 -8.58 -1.49
CA ARG A 187 11.20 -8.05 -2.82
C ARG A 187 10.28 -9.04 -3.52
N VAL A 188 9.18 -8.54 -4.09
CA VAL A 188 8.18 -9.34 -4.77
C VAL A 188 7.70 -8.54 -5.99
N GLY A 189 7.91 -9.06 -7.21
CA GLY A 189 7.62 -8.30 -8.42
C GLY A 189 8.32 -6.95 -8.42
N ALA A 190 7.60 -5.87 -8.63
CA ALA A 190 8.09 -4.49 -8.57
C ALA A 190 8.08 -3.91 -7.14
N MET A 191 7.62 -4.66 -6.14
CA MET A 191 7.48 -4.21 -4.76
C MET A 191 8.75 -4.48 -3.93
N THR A 192 9.16 -3.51 -3.12
CA THR A 192 10.17 -3.67 -2.06
C THR A 192 9.54 -3.39 -0.69
N VAL A 193 9.74 -4.31 0.25
CA VAL A 193 9.29 -4.18 1.64
C VAL A 193 10.49 -3.91 2.53
N ILE A 194 10.40 -2.87 3.35
CA ILE A 194 11.42 -2.52 4.33
C ILE A 194 10.85 -2.50 5.75
N GLY A 195 11.71 -2.75 6.73
CA GLY A 195 11.41 -2.62 8.15
C GLY A 195 12.59 -2.07 8.92
N ARG A 196 12.37 -1.72 10.19
CA ARG A 196 13.48 -1.27 11.05
C ARG A 196 14.32 -2.46 11.49
N LYS A 197 15.65 -2.30 11.46
CA LYS A 197 16.58 -3.28 12.00
C LYS A 197 16.24 -3.55 13.47
N LYS A 198 16.17 -4.82 13.84
CA LYS A 198 16.07 -5.19 15.25
C LYS A 198 17.39 -4.86 15.94
N VAL A 199 17.33 -4.08 16.98
CA VAL A 199 18.47 -3.79 17.88
C VAL A 199 18.69 -4.97 18.81
#